data_d50862e14d4f60a710583ed8b02b9b2c
#
_entry.id   d50862e14d4f60a710583ed8b02b9b2c
#
_cell.length_a   1.000
_cell.length_b   1.000
_cell.length_c   1.000
_cell.angle_alpha   90.00
_cell.angle_beta   90.00
_cell.angle_gamma   90.00
#
_symmetry.space_group_name_H-M   'P 1'
#
loop_
_entity.id
_entity.type
_entity.pdbx_description
1 polymer ?
#
loop_
_entity_poly.entity_id
_entity_poly.type
_entity_poly.pdbx_seq_one_letter_code
_entity_poly.pdbx_strand_id
1 'polypeptide(L)'
;MLRELIRTNPQCEVIICERSLEADRHIFAKMLHDDKMIDDIQFQIYETFFKNSADDYVMDGIVYINASATTCFERVTKRARVGESAIELAYLTRCGEYHDAWLPSSTTTSGIPVLTIDANANVTYDGSADSLGETWIKQCIAFCK
;
A
#
# COMPACT_ATOMS: atom_id res chain seq x y z
N MET A 1 2.71 -0.88 -17.86
CA MET A 1 1.55 0.00 -17.58
C MET A 1 1.99 1.34 -16.98
N LEU A 2 2.67 1.42 -15.82
CA LEU A 2 3.09 2.70 -15.22
C LEU A 2 4.06 3.50 -16.11
N ARG A 3 5.08 2.87 -16.67
CA ARG A 3 5.97 3.48 -17.69
C ARG A 3 5.21 4.11 -18.84
N GLU A 4 4.20 3.41 -19.35
CA GLU A 4 3.38 3.90 -20.45
C GLU A 4 2.54 5.10 -20.03
N LEU A 5 1.97 5.08 -18.82
CA LEU A 5 1.25 6.20 -18.23
C LEU A 5 2.13 7.44 -18.13
N ILE A 6 3.35 7.30 -17.59
CA ILE A 6 4.32 8.40 -17.47
C ILE A 6 4.67 8.95 -18.86
N ARG A 7 4.97 8.07 -19.82
CA ARG A 7 5.35 8.44 -21.18
C ARG A 7 4.23 9.13 -21.95
N THR A 8 2.98 8.70 -21.76
CA THR A 8 1.83 9.22 -22.51
C THR A 8 1.19 10.44 -21.88
N ASN A 9 1.53 10.77 -20.64
CA ASN A 9 0.97 11.91 -19.90
C ASN A 9 2.06 12.85 -19.36
N PRO A 10 2.89 13.45 -20.21
CA PRO A 10 4.01 14.30 -19.78
C PRO A 10 3.57 15.58 -19.06
N GLN A 11 2.28 15.91 -19.10
CA GLN A 11 1.68 17.08 -18.43
C GLN A 11 1.12 16.73 -17.04
N CYS A 12 1.19 15.47 -16.64
CA CYS A 12 0.68 15.03 -15.35
C CYS A 12 1.72 15.35 -14.28
N GLU A 13 1.36 16.20 -13.32
CA GLU A 13 2.25 16.60 -12.23
C GLU A 13 2.33 15.51 -11.14
N VAL A 14 1.28 14.72 -10.96
CA VAL A 14 1.19 13.68 -9.93
C VAL A 14 0.52 12.44 -10.49
N ILE A 15 1.12 11.27 -10.24
CA ILE A 15 0.54 9.96 -10.53
C ILE A 15 0.35 9.22 -9.21
N ILE A 16 -0.89 8.87 -8.91
CA ILE A 16 -1.24 8.07 -7.73
C ILE A 16 -1.55 6.66 -8.19
N CYS A 17 -0.90 5.68 -7.59
CA CYS A 17 -1.13 4.26 -7.84
C CYS A 17 -1.62 3.57 -6.57
N GLU A 18 -2.58 2.66 -6.70
CA GLU A 18 -2.88 1.72 -5.63
C GLU A 18 -1.83 0.62 -5.64
N ARG A 19 -1.08 0.50 -4.54
CA ARG A 19 0.07 -0.38 -4.35
C ARG A 19 1.26 -0.05 -5.28
N SER A 20 2.38 -0.59 -4.93
CA SER A 20 3.63 -0.44 -5.67
C SER A 20 4.35 -1.78 -5.76
N LEU A 21 5.40 -1.86 -6.57
CA LEU A 21 6.29 -3.03 -6.60
C LEU A 21 6.97 -3.23 -5.24
N GLU A 22 7.27 -2.15 -4.51
CA GLU A 22 7.84 -2.22 -3.16
C GLU A 22 6.85 -2.86 -2.18
N ALA A 23 5.56 -2.50 -2.25
CA ALA A 23 4.54 -3.13 -1.43
C ALA A 23 4.40 -4.63 -1.76
N ASP A 24 4.47 -5.00 -3.03
CA ASP A 24 4.47 -6.39 -3.45
C ASP A 24 5.68 -7.14 -2.87
N ARG A 25 6.87 -6.57 -3.00
CA ARG A 25 8.12 -7.14 -2.51
C ARG A 25 8.18 -7.27 -1.00
N HIS A 26 7.91 -6.19 -0.29
CA HIS A 26 8.10 -6.12 1.17
C HIS A 26 7.02 -6.87 1.95
N ILE A 27 5.86 -7.07 1.35
CA ILE A 27 4.72 -7.69 2.01
C ILE A 27 4.42 -9.05 1.38
N PHE A 28 3.90 -9.08 0.16
CA PHE A 28 3.32 -10.31 -0.40
C PHE A 28 4.36 -11.33 -0.82
N ALA A 29 5.37 -10.95 -1.60
CA ALA A 29 6.43 -11.86 -2.02
C ALA A 29 7.22 -12.37 -0.80
N LYS A 30 7.50 -11.47 0.16
CA LYS A 30 8.17 -11.85 1.39
C LYS A 30 7.33 -12.81 2.24
N MET A 31 6.02 -12.56 2.40
CA MET A 31 5.13 -13.49 3.10
C MET A 31 5.12 -14.87 2.46
N LEU A 32 5.00 -14.94 1.12
CA LEU A 32 5.01 -16.20 0.39
C LEU A 32 6.34 -16.98 0.59
N HIS A 33 7.46 -16.27 0.61
CA HIS A 33 8.76 -16.88 0.85
C HIS A 33 8.90 -17.37 2.31
N ASP A 34 8.52 -16.55 3.30
CA ASP A 34 8.59 -16.92 4.72
C ASP A 34 7.66 -18.11 5.04
N ASP A 35 6.52 -18.22 4.35
CA ASP A 35 5.58 -19.35 4.43
C ASP A 35 6.00 -20.57 3.62
N LYS A 36 7.15 -20.52 2.95
CA LYS A 36 7.65 -21.61 2.09
C LYS A 36 6.70 -21.96 0.93
N MET A 37 5.84 -21.03 0.53
CA MET A 37 4.99 -21.13 -0.66
C MET A 37 5.78 -20.93 -1.94
N ILE A 38 6.87 -20.16 -1.86
CA ILE A 38 7.93 -20.06 -2.87
C ILE A 38 9.27 -20.41 -2.23
N ASP A 39 10.13 -21.07 -2.98
CA ASP A 39 11.46 -21.46 -2.52
C ASP A 39 12.50 -20.34 -2.67
N ASP A 40 13.71 -20.57 -2.16
CA ASP A 40 14.79 -19.58 -2.18
C ASP A 40 15.20 -19.19 -3.63
N ILE A 41 15.14 -20.14 -4.58
CA ILE A 41 15.47 -19.87 -5.99
C ILE A 41 14.39 -19.00 -6.64
N GLN A 42 13.12 -19.32 -6.42
CA GLN A 42 12.00 -18.56 -6.91
C GLN A 42 12.03 -17.13 -6.35
N PHE A 43 12.33 -16.98 -5.06
CA PHE A 43 12.45 -15.67 -4.44
C PHE A 43 13.65 -14.88 -4.99
N GLN A 44 14.80 -15.51 -5.26
CA GLN A 44 15.94 -14.85 -5.93
C GLN A 44 15.61 -14.38 -7.35
N ILE A 45 14.86 -15.17 -8.11
CA ILE A 45 14.38 -14.79 -9.45
C ILE A 45 13.49 -13.56 -9.33
N TYR A 46 12.55 -13.57 -8.39
CA TYR A 46 11.68 -12.43 -8.10
C TYR A 46 12.48 -11.17 -7.73
N GLU A 47 13.46 -11.27 -6.82
CA GLU A 47 14.33 -10.16 -6.41
C GLU A 47 15.13 -9.59 -7.60
N THR A 48 15.59 -10.45 -8.51
CA THR A 48 16.30 -10.02 -9.72
C THR A 48 15.37 -9.26 -10.66
N PHE A 49 14.14 -9.78 -10.84
CA PHE A 49 13.12 -9.10 -11.63
C PHE A 49 12.75 -7.74 -11.01
N PHE A 50 12.54 -7.71 -9.69
CA PHE A 50 12.26 -6.47 -8.97
C PHE A 50 13.34 -5.42 -9.19
N LYS A 51 14.61 -5.76 -8.99
CA LYS A 51 15.74 -4.83 -9.19
C LYS A 51 15.77 -4.25 -10.61
N ASN A 52 15.57 -5.10 -11.60
CA ASN A 52 15.57 -4.68 -13.02
C ASN A 52 14.36 -3.80 -13.38
N SER A 53 13.26 -3.90 -12.60
CA SER A 53 12.02 -3.15 -12.84
C SER A 53 11.91 -1.88 -12.01
N ALA A 54 12.51 -1.87 -10.81
CA ALA A 54 12.45 -0.73 -9.88
C ALA A 54 13.21 0.50 -10.41
N ASP A 55 14.26 0.29 -11.24
CA ASP A 55 15.00 1.38 -11.88
C ASP A 55 14.17 2.17 -12.91
N ASP A 56 12.98 1.68 -13.24
CA ASP A 56 12.11 2.25 -14.27
C ASP A 56 11.23 3.40 -13.78
N TYR A 57 11.09 3.54 -12.47
CA TYR A 57 10.36 4.65 -11.88
C TYR A 57 10.88 4.93 -10.46
N VAL A 58 10.87 6.19 -10.12
CA VAL A 58 11.19 6.66 -8.78
C VAL A 58 9.88 6.95 -8.07
N MET A 59 9.73 6.42 -6.86
CA MET A 59 8.59 6.70 -6.00
C MET A 59 8.91 7.92 -5.13
N ASP A 60 8.16 9.00 -5.31
CA ASP A 60 8.40 10.27 -4.62
C ASP A 60 7.80 10.29 -3.20
N GLY A 61 6.81 9.43 -2.93
CA GLY A 61 6.18 9.34 -1.63
C GLY A 61 5.24 8.16 -1.48
N ILE A 62 4.91 7.82 -0.25
CA ILE A 62 3.98 6.75 0.11
C ILE A 62 2.87 7.33 0.98
N VAL A 63 1.62 7.12 0.60
CA VAL A 63 0.47 7.35 1.47
C VAL A 63 0.04 6.00 2.05
N TYR A 64 0.33 5.80 3.33
CA TYR A 64 -0.02 4.58 4.05
C TYR A 64 -1.37 4.76 4.77
N ILE A 65 -2.40 4.10 4.25
CA ILE A 65 -3.72 4.06 4.86
C ILE A 65 -3.74 2.91 5.86
N ASN A 66 -3.47 3.23 7.12
CA ASN A 66 -3.32 2.24 8.18
C ASN A 66 -4.65 1.97 8.88
N ALA A 67 -5.05 0.70 8.94
CA ALA A 67 -6.19 0.23 9.72
C ALA A 67 -5.85 -1.10 10.39
N SER A 68 -6.35 -1.31 11.61
CA SER A 68 -6.13 -2.56 12.34
C SER A 68 -6.67 -3.77 11.56
N ALA A 69 -6.07 -4.93 11.77
CA ALA A 69 -6.53 -6.18 11.16
C ALA A 69 -8.01 -6.45 11.46
N THR A 70 -8.46 -6.13 12.67
CA THR A 70 -9.86 -6.27 13.08
C THR A 70 -10.78 -5.37 12.26
N THR A 71 -10.41 -4.08 12.12
CA THR A 71 -11.17 -3.12 11.29
C THR A 71 -11.19 -3.57 9.82
N CYS A 72 -10.07 -4.06 9.31
CA CYS A 72 -10.00 -4.60 7.95
C CYS A 72 -10.92 -5.82 7.78
N PHE A 73 -10.90 -6.75 8.73
CA PHE A 73 -11.73 -7.95 8.72
C PHE A 73 -13.23 -7.62 8.74
N GLU A 74 -13.65 -6.71 9.59
CA GLU A 74 -15.05 -6.23 9.65
C GLU A 74 -15.48 -5.61 8.32
N ARG A 75 -14.61 -4.81 7.69
CA ARG A 75 -14.88 -4.18 6.38
C ARG A 75 -14.96 -5.20 5.26
N VAL A 76 -14.08 -6.20 5.23
CA VAL A 76 -14.13 -7.32 4.27
C VAL A 76 -15.45 -8.08 4.43
N THR A 77 -15.81 -8.44 5.66
CA THR A 77 -17.06 -9.16 5.96
C THR A 77 -18.29 -8.36 5.53
N LYS A 78 -18.32 -7.05 5.86
CA LYS A 78 -19.43 -6.16 5.47
C LYS A 78 -19.53 -5.97 3.95
N ARG A 79 -18.40 -5.88 3.25
CA ARG A 79 -18.34 -5.73 1.79
C ARG A 79 -18.83 -6.97 1.07
N ALA A 80 -18.62 -8.16 1.64
CA ALA A 80 -19.12 -9.46 1.14
C ALA A 80 -18.85 -9.70 -0.34
N ARG A 81 -17.64 -9.34 -0.82
CA ARG A 81 -17.27 -9.53 -2.21
C ARG A 81 -17.03 -11.02 -2.50
N VAL A 82 -17.49 -11.50 -3.66
CA VAL A 82 -17.28 -12.89 -4.09
C VAL A 82 -15.77 -13.18 -4.13
N GLY A 83 -15.37 -14.31 -3.50
CA GLY A 83 -13.97 -14.73 -3.40
C GLY A 83 -13.23 -14.23 -2.15
N GLU A 84 -13.78 -13.29 -1.38
CA GLU A 84 -13.16 -12.76 -0.16
C GLU A 84 -13.57 -13.51 1.13
N SER A 85 -14.53 -14.41 1.05
CA SER A 85 -15.04 -15.17 2.22
C SER A 85 -14.00 -16.06 2.91
N ALA A 86 -12.89 -16.35 2.23
CA ALA A 86 -11.78 -17.15 2.75
C ALA A 86 -10.69 -16.29 3.43
N ILE A 87 -10.84 -14.96 3.46
CA ILE A 87 -9.84 -14.09 4.10
C ILE A 87 -10.02 -14.16 5.62
N GLU A 88 -9.03 -14.73 6.28
CA GLU A 88 -9.02 -14.90 7.73
C GLU A 88 -8.40 -13.68 8.44
N LEU A 89 -8.82 -13.45 9.69
CA LEU A 89 -8.23 -12.40 10.54
C LEU A 89 -6.71 -12.59 10.72
N ALA A 90 -6.25 -13.84 10.85
CA ALA A 90 -4.84 -14.17 10.99
C ALA A 90 -4.01 -13.71 9.78
N TYR A 91 -4.54 -13.86 8.56
CA TYR A 91 -3.89 -13.37 7.35
C TYR A 91 -3.77 -11.83 7.35
N LEU A 92 -4.85 -11.13 7.72
CA LEU A 92 -4.84 -9.68 7.79
C LEU A 92 -3.90 -9.14 8.89
N THR A 93 -3.81 -9.85 10.03
CA THR A 93 -2.86 -9.54 11.10
C THR A 93 -1.42 -9.61 10.57
N ARG A 94 -1.08 -10.69 9.88
CA ARG A 94 0.24 -10.83 9.27
C ARG A 94 0.52 -9.76 8.21
N CYS A 95 -0.44 -9.45 7.36
CA CYS A 95 -0.29 -8.34 6.42
C CYS A 95 0.05 -7.02 7.15
N GLY A 96 -0.59 -6.75 8.28
CA GLY A 96 -0.29 -5.60 9.13
C GLY A 96 1.15 -5.62 9.64
N GLU A 97 1.61 -6.75 10.20
CA GLU A 97 2.97 -6.91 10.70
C GLU A 97 4.04 -6.65 9.63
N TYR A 98 3.83 -7.12 8.40
CA TYR A 98 4.76 -6.85 7.29
C TYR A 98 4.72 -5.38 6.83
N HIS A 99 3.55 -4.73 6.88
CA HIS A 99 3.46 -3.30 6.62
C HIS A 99 4.20 -2.50 7.70
N ASP A 100 4.01 -2.81 8.98
CA ASP A 100 4.66 -2.13 10.09
C ASP A 100 6.19 -2.34 10.07
N ALA A 101 6.65 -3.51 9.63
CA ALA A 101 8.07 -3.78 9.46
C ALA A 101 8.70 -2.98 8.31
N TRP A 102 7.95 -2.77 7.22
CA TRP A 102 8.40 -1.98 6.07
C TRP A 102 8.22 -0.48 6.27
N LEU A 103 7.07 -0.06 6.82
CA LEU A 103 6.67 1.33 7.04
C LEU A 103 6.62 1.62 8.56
N PRO A 104 7.77 1.64 9.24
CA PRO A 104 7.79 1.96 10.66
C PRO A 104 7.22 3.37 10.88
N SER A 105 6.82 3.67 12.12
CA SER A 105 6.18 4.95 12.50
C SER A 105 7.02 6.21 12.20
N SER A 106 8.13 6.06 11.49
CA SER A 106 8.94 7.16 10.96
C SER A 106 8.28 7.79 9.74
N THR A 107 8.54 9.07 9.52
CA THR A 107 8.03 9.82 8.37
C THR A 107 8.74 9.48 7.06
N THR A 108 9.71 8.56 7.07
CA THR A 108 10.46 8.11 5.89
C THR A 108 10.79 6.64 5.97
N THR A 109 10.79 5.96 4.84
CA THR A 109 11.31 4.61 4.67
C THR A 109 12.28 4.59 3.48
N SER A 110 13.51 4.10 3.68
CA SER A 110 14.57 4.11 2.65
C SER A 110 14.77 5.48 1.97
N GLY A 111 14.56 6.58 2.70
CA GLY A 111 14.66 7.95 2.17
C GLY A 111 13.39 8.45 1.45
N ILE A 112 12.36 7.63 1.30
CA ILE A 112 11.08 8.00 0.68
C ILE A 112 10.15 8.54 1.77
N PRO A 113 9.55 9.73 1.59
CA PRO A 113 8.58 10.28 2.53
C PRO A 113 7.36 9.37 2.69
N VAL A 114 6.83 9.26 3.91
CA VAL A 114 5.64 8.47 4.22
C VAL A 114 4.63 9.34 4.95
N LEU A 115 3.43 9.45 4.39
CA LEU A 115 2.26 9.99 5.08
C LEU A 115 1.43 8.82 5.61
N THR A 116 1.31 8.68 6.92
CA THR A 116 0.43 7.67 7.54
C THR A 116 -0.91 8.30 7.92
N ILE A 117 -1.99 7.69 7.47
CA ILE A 117 -3.37 8.06 7.81
C ILE A 117 -3.98 6.95 8.65
N ASP A 118 -4.40 7.26 9.88
CA ASP A 118 -5.18 6.33 10.70
C ASP A 118 -6.59 6.18 10.13
N ALA A 119 -6.84 5.03 9.52
CA ALA A 119 -8.10 4.71 8.86
C ALA A 119 -8.97 3.73 9.67
N ASN A 120 -8.81 3.67 11.00
CA ASN A 120 -9.67 2.82 11.85
C ASN A 120 -11.12 3.33 11.93
N ALA A 121 -11.31 4.65 11.87
CA ALA A 121 -12.66 5.22 11.84
C ALA A 121 -13.36 5.00 10.50
N ASN A 122 -14.68 4.82 10.53
CA ASN A 122 -15.48 4.88 9.32
C ASN A 122 -15.77 6.34 8.98
N VAL A 123 -15.54 6.71 7.73
CA VAL A 123 -15.70 8.09 7.25
C VAL A 123 -16.66 8.14 6.08
N THR A 124 -17.30 9.29 5.92
CA THR A 124 -18.07 9.65 4.75
C THR A 124 -17.34 10.78 4.00
N TYR A 125 -17.47 10.79 2.69
CA TYR A 125 -16.93 11.83 1.81
C TYR A 125 -18.13 12.59 1.23
N ASP A 126 -18.67 13.50 2.04
CA ASP A 126 -19.90 14.26 1.72
C ASP A 126 -19.63 15.72 1.33
N GLY A 127 -18.35 16.10 1.20
CA GLY A 127 -17.92 17.46 0.89
C GLY A 127 -17.98 18.43 2.08
N SER A 128 -18.31 17.94 3.28
CA SER A 128 -18.28 18.75 4.50
C SER A 128 -16.83 19.08 4.87
N ALA A 129 -16.49 20.36 4.91
CA ALA A 129 -15.11 20.85 5.09
C ALA A 129 -14.44 20.37 6.39
N ASP A 130 -15.23 20.00 7.38
CA ASP A 130 -14.78 19.58 8.72
C ASP A 130 -14.88 18.06 8.93
N SER A 131 -15.26 17.30 7.90
CA SER A 131 -15.32 15.84 8.00
C SER A 131 -13.92 15.24 8.06
N LEU A 132 -13.80 14.10 8.75
CA LEU A 132 -12.54 13.36 8.84
C LEU A 132 -12.06 12.92 7.44
N GLY A 133 -12.99 12.53 6.55
CA GLY A 133 -12.66 12.16 5.18
C GLY A 133 -12.05 13.31 4.39
N GLU A 134 -12.61 14.52 4.49
CA GLU A 134 -12.04 15.72 3.86
C GLU A 134 -10.68 16.10 4.45
N THR A 135 -10.48 15.88 5.74
CA THR A 135 -9.18 16.07 6.39
C THR A 135 -8.12 15.16 5.78
N TRP A 136 -8.42 13.88 5.55
CA TRP A 136 -7.51 12.93 4.90
C TRP A 136 -7.18 13.35 3.46
N ILE A 137 -8.20 13.79 2.69
CA ILE A 137 -7.98 14.29 1.33
C ILE A 137 -7.03 15.50 1.34
N LYS A 138 -7.25 16.46 2.24
CA LYS A 138 -6.38 17.64 2.38
C LYS A 138 -4.94 17.25 2.74
N GLN A 139 -4.75 16.27 3.64
CA GLN A 139 -3.42 15.74 3.99
C GLN A 139 -2.73 15.11 2.76
N CYS A 140 -3.44 14.28 1.99
CA CYS A 140 -2.89 13.69 0.76
C CYS A 140 -2.51 14.76 -0.27
N ILE A 141 -3.36 15.75 -0.50
CA ILE A 141 -3.07 16.85 -1.43
C ILE A 141 -1.85 17.65 -0.98
N ALA A 142 -1.74 17.95 0.32
CA ALA A 142 -0.60 18.66 0.86
C ALA A 142 0.71 17.87 0.76
N PHE A 143 0.62 16.54 0.89
CA PHE A 143 1.77 15.63 0.79
C PHE A 143 2.28 15.48 -0.66
N CYS A 144 1.41 15.58 -1.66
CA CYS A 144 1.75 15.49 -3.08
C CYS A 144 2.30 16.81 -3.68
N LYS A 145 2.44 17.87 -2.89
CA LYS A 145 3.00 19.17 -3.32
C LYS A 145 4.45 19.33 -2.95
#